data_435adca972c7a676acd2e0cac9ace79a
#
_entry.id   435adca972c7a676acd2e0cac9ace79a
#
_cell.length_a   1.000
_cell.length_b   1.000
_cell.length_c   1.000
_cell.angle_alpha   90.00
_cell.angle_beta   90.00
_cell.angle_gamma   90.00
#
_symmetry.space_group_name_H-M   'P 1'
#
loop_
_entity.id
_entity.type
_entity.pdbx_description
1 polymer ?
#
loop_
_entity_poly.entity_id
_entity_poly.type
_entity_poly.pdbx_seq_one_letter_code
_entity_poly.pdbx_strand_id
1 'polypeptide(L)'
;MKRTQVVSFIISACSYLRLSQAKTLSDLVAAAMKLTRASLAELGRALAHQSNVATKHCIKRVERFVGNYRIEPSEAMREVVQWLARPRKHLLVSIDWVDIRHFRCLVLAVRLRGRAIPLLWAVYRYEDFYRSQNNLEYGLLHLFRTMVPKTTEVVILADRGFGRAEMARECQKLEFSYIIRIEPRVYIKSRDFTGNLMDLTIKTGQQRLLRNVLYRKEKSVTQNVAVIWKPNKAEPWFLMTNLEKVPAKKLTKVFGKRMSIEEYFRDAKSKRNGSALRLTLIKDSDRPEPISADSCVSLYFIDDDRAVYA
;
A
#
# COMPACT_ATOMS: atom_id res chain seq x y z
N MET A 1 19.85 -13.97 -8.70
CA MET A 1 19.95 -12.99 -9.82
C MET A 1 21.37 -12.43 -9.82
N LYS A 2 22.04 -12.38 -10.97
CA LYS A 2 23.41 -11.81 -11.06
C LYS A 2 23.34 -10.27 -10.92
N ARG A 3 24.39 -9.65 -10.35
CA ARG A 3 24.47 -8.18 -10.19
C ARG A 3 24.22 -7.44 -11.51
N THR A 4 24.75 -7.94 -12.61
CA THR A 4 24.55 -7.37 -13.96
C THR A 4 23.07 -7.31 -14.37
N GLN A 5 22.28 -8.32 -14.02
CA GLN A 5 20.84 -8.35 -14.30
C GLN A 5 20.07 -7.30 -13.46
N VAL A 6 20.48 -7.10 -12.19
CA VAL A 6 19.91 -6.03 -11.35
C VAL A 6 20.23 -4.67 -11.94
N VAL A 7 21.49 -4.46 -12.33
CA VAL A 7 21.94 -3.19 -12.93
C VAL A 7 21.17 -2.87 -14.21
N SER A 8 21.08 -3.83 -15.14
CA SER A 8 20.35 -3.64 -16.40
C SER A 8 18.87 -3.34 -16.15
N PHE A 9 18.24 -4.08 -15.22
CA PHE A 9 16.83 -3.85 -14.86
C PHE A 9 16.63 -2.43 -14.28
N ILE A 10 17.45 -2.02 -13.31
CA ILE A 10 17.31 -0.69 -12.67
C ILE A 10 17.55 0.43 -13.67
N ILE A 11 18.57 0.31 -14.55
CA ILE A 11 18.84 1.33 -15.56
C ILE A 11 17.65 1.47 -16.54
N SER A 12 17.05 0.36 -16.95
CA SER A 12 15.90 0.40 -17.86
C SER A 12 14.60 0.86 -17.16
N ALA A 13 14.38 0.44 -15.91
CA ALA A 13 13.18 0.74 -15.16
C ALA A 13 13.20 2.13 -14.49
N CYS A 14 14.37 2.72 -14.29
CA CYS A 14 14.54 4.03 -13.64
C CYS A 14 15.27 5.00 -14.57
N SER A 15 14.78 5.13 -15.80
CA SER A 15 15.40 5.97 -16.85
C SER A 15 15.52 7.46 -16.47
N TYR A 16 14.69 7.94 -15.53
CA TYR A 16 14.74 9.31 -15.00
C TYR A 16 15.95 9.54 -14.06
N LEU A 17 16.60 8.48 -13.56
CA LEU A 17 17.78 8.60 -12.70
C LEU A 17 19.02 8.88 -13.54
N ARG A 18 19.89 9.74 -13.01
CA ARG A 18 21.24 9.87 -13.56
C ARG A 18 21.99 8.52 -13.45
N LEU A 19 22.88 8.23 -14.39
CA LEU A 19 23.60 6.94 -14.41
C LEU A 19 24.31 6.62 -13.08
N SER A 20 24.86 7.63 -12.39
CA SER A 20 25.49 7.46 -11.08
C SER A 20 24.49 7.08 -9.98
N GLN A 21 23.28 7.62 -10.03
CA GLN A 21 22.18 7.31 -9.11
C GLN A 21 21.65 5.89 -9.39
N ALA A 22 21.43 5.55 -10.67
CA ALA A 22 20.98 4.22 -11.07
C ALA A 22 21.99 3.13 -10.68
N LYS A 23 23.29 3.38 -10.85
CA LYS A 23 24.34 2.48 -10.37
C LYS A 23 24.32 2.32 -8.84
N THR A 24 24.15 3.42 -8.10
CA THR A 24 24.05 3.37 -6.64
C THR A 24 22.82 2.58 -6.19
N LEU A 25 21.64 2.84 -6.79
CA LEU A 25 20.42 2.07 -6.50
C LEU A 25 20.63 0.58 -6.80
N SER A 26 21.25 0.25 -7.92
CA SER A 26 21.56 -1.14 -8.29
C SER A 26 22.45 -1.85 -7.27
N ASP A 27 23.48 -1.14 -6.79
CA ASP A 27 24.37 -1.66 -5.75
C ASP A 27 23.62 -1.86 -4.43
N LEU A 28 22.74 -0.92 -4.06
CA LEU A 28 21.91 -1.01 -2.86
C LEU A 28 20.91 -2.16 -2.93
N VAL A 29 20.22 -2.34 -4.06
CA VAL A 29 19.31 -3.46 -4.28
C VAL A 29 20.05 -4.79 -4.22
N ALA A 30 21.20 -4.91 -4.87
CA ALA A 30 22.03 -6.11 -4.84
C ALA A 30 22.55 -6.43 -3.43
N ALA A 31 22.87 -5.40 -2.64
CA ALA A 31 23.27 -5.54 -1.24
C ALA A 31 22.07 -5.98 -0.38
N ALA A 32 20.94 -5.31 -0.51
CA ALA A 32 19.72 -5.61 0.26
C ALA A 32 19.23 -7.05 0.05
N MET A 33 19.35 -7.59 -1.17
CA MET A 33 18.98 -8.99 -1.48
C MET A 33 19.80 -10.04 -0.71
N LYS A 34 20.94 -9.68 -0.14
CA LYS A 34 21.83 -10.58 0.62
C LYS A 34 21.71 -10.37 2.13
N LEU A 35 21.05 -9.31 2.55
CA LEU A 35 20.95 -8.94 3.96
C LEU A 35 19.65 -9.51 4.57
N THR A 36 19.75 -9.87 5.84
CA THR A 36 18.57 -10.17 6.67
C THR A 36 17.96 -8.92 7.27
N ARG A 37 18.71 -7.80 7.31
CA ARG A 37 18.29 -6.49 7.81
C ARG A 37 18.72 -5.41 6.83
N ALA A 38 17.82 -4.48 6.51
CA ALA A 38 18.07 -3.39 5.57
C ALA A 38 18.24 -2.03 6.29
N SER A 39 19.13 -1.97 7.31
CA SER A 39 19.52 -0.69 7.90
C SER A 39 20.54 0.03 6.99
N LEU A 40 20.64 1.37 7.14
CA LEU A 40 21.62 2.16 6.38
C LEU A 40 23.05 1.65 6.63
N ALA A 41 23.34 1.33 7.88
CA ALA A 41 24.66 0.83 8.27
C ALA A 41 24.96 -0.55 7.67
N GLU A 42 23.99 -1.49 7.69
CA GLU A 42 24.14 -2.81 7.08
C GLU A 42 24.30 -2.73 5.55
N LEU A 43 23.49 -1.89 4.90
CA LEU A 43 23.64 -1.62 3.47
C LEU A 43 25.03 -1.05 3.15
N GLY A 44 25.52 -0.10 3.95
CA GLY A 44 26.85 0.47 3.80
C GLY A 44 27.97 -0.56 4.00
N ARG A 45 27.86 -1.44 5.02
CA ARG A 45 28.81 -2.55 5.25
C ARG A 45 28.80 -3.54 4.07
N ALA A 46 27.60 -3.91 3.59
CA ALA A 46 27.47 -4.81 2.44
C ALA A 46 28.07 -4.21 1.16
N LEU A 47 27.92 -2.90 0.95
CA LEU A 47 28.60 -2.21 -0.16
C LEU A 47 30.13 -2.23 -0.01
N ALA A 48 30.64 -2.01 1.21
CA ALA A 48 32.08 -2.06 1.47
C ALA A 48 32.69 -3.44 1.16
N HIS A 49 31.99 -4.52 1.51
CA HIS A 49 32.39 -5.88 1.13
C HIS A 49 32.42 -6.16 -0.38
N GLN A 50 31.72 -5.35 -1.17
CA GLN A 50 31.66 -5.50 -2.63
C GLN A 50 32.61 -4.53 -3.37
N SER A 51 33.28 -3.65 -2.65
CA SER A 51 34.15 -2.62 -3.19
C SER A 51 35.37 -2.44 -2.28
N ASN A 52 36.48 -1.96 -2.85
CA ASN A 52 37.68 -1.61 -2.06
C ASN A 52 37.55 -0.26 -1.34
N VAL A 53 36.32 0.16 -1.01
CA VAL A 53 36.06 1.46 -0.39
C VAL A 53 35.80 1.26 1.11
N ALA A 54 36.40 2.14 1.95
CA ALA A 54 36.23 2.05 3.39
C ALA A 54 34.75 2.14 3.81
N THR A 55 34.36 1.32 4.78
CA THR A 55 32.98 1.16 5.27
C THR A 55 32.28 2.50 5.58
N LYS A 56 33.00 3.44 6.23
CA LYS A 56 32.46 4.78 6.55
C LYS A 56 32.00 5.55 5.32
N HIS A 57 32.75 5.44 4.19
CA HIS A 57 32.38 6.13 2.96
C HIS A 57 31.20 5.45 2.27
N CYS A 58 31.11 4.11 2.38
CA CYS A 58 29.95 3.38 1.87
C CYS A 58 28.68 3.72 2.64
N ILE A 59 28.71 3.82 3.98
CA ILE A 59 27.58 4.26 4.80
C ILE A 59 27.16 5.67 4.40
N LYS A 60 28.10 6.62 4.29
CA LYS A 60 27.81 7.98 3.81
C LYS A 60 27.24 8.04 2.40
N ARG A 61 27.63 7.12 1.51
CA ARG A 61 27.06 6.99 0.17
C ARG A 61 25.59 6.58 0.24
N VAL A 62 25.25 5.63 1.12
CA VAL A 62 23.87 5.20 1.35
C VAL A 62 23.04 6.35 1.90
N GLU A 63 23.51 7.01 2.96
CA GLU A 63 22.83 8.16 3.59
C GLU A 63 22.53 9.26 2.55
N ARG A 64 23.54 9.65 1.75
CA ARG A 64 23.38 10.67 0.70
C ARG A 64 22.41 10.24 -0.40
N PHE A 65 22.38 8.96 -0.75
CA PHE A 65 21.44 8.45 -1.76
C PHE A 65 19.99 8.48 -1.22
N VAL A 66 19.77 7.97 -0.01
CA VAL A 66 18.44 7.92 0.62
C VAL A 66 17.94 9.34 0.94
N GLY A 67 18.82 10.24 1.39
CA GLY A 67 18.50 11.65 1.67
C GLY A 67 18.40 12.55 0.43
N ASN A 68 18.52 12.02 -0.78
CA ASN A 68 18.48 12.82 -2.00
C ASN A 68 17.04 13.13 -2.41
N TYR A 69 16.53 14.30 -2.05
CA TYR A 69 15.19 14.79 -2.37
C TYR A 69 14.89 14.90 -3.90
N ARG A 70 15.93 14.85 -4.76
CA ARG A 70 15.77 14.87 -6.23
C ARG A 70 15.43 13.49 -6.80
N ILE A 71 15.43 12.45 -5.97
CA ILE A 71 15.01 11.11 -6.38
C ILE A 71 13.55 10.97 -5.94
N GLU A 72 12.65 10.93 -6.94
CA GLU A 72 11.23 10.76 -6.70
C GLU A 72 10.87 9.26 -6.70
N PRO A 73 10.54 8.66 -5.54
CA PRO A 73 10.25 7.22 -5.46
C PRO A 73 9.03 6.80 -6.27
N SER A 74 8.06 7.69 -6.46
CA SER A 74 6.84 7.40 -7.22
C SER A 74 7.15 7.11 -8.69
N GLU A 75 8.16 7.75 -9.28
CA GLU A 75 8.59 7.46 -10.65
C GLU A 75 9.22 6.06 -10.77
N ALA A 76 10.06 5.66 -9.80
CA ALA A 76 10.58 4.28 -9.77
C ALA A 76 9.44 3.26 -9.63
N MET A 77 8.46 3.57 -8.78
CA MET A 77 7.32 2.69 -8.55
C MET A 77 6.39 2.62 -9.75
N ARG A 78 6.28 3.67 -10.57
CA ARG A 78 5.55 3.66 -11.85
C ARG A 78 6.03 2.51 -12.73
N GLU A 79 7.34 2.41 -12.94
CA GLU A 79 7.91 1.34 -13.77
C GLU A 79 7.71 -0.04 -13.14
N VAL A 80 7.84 -0.15 -11.83
CA VAL A 80 7.56 -1.40 -11.10
C VAL A 80 6.10 -1.81 -11.26
N VAL A 81 5.15 -0.88 -11.11
CA VAL A 81 3.72 -1.13 -11.30
C VAL A 81 3.44 -1.60 -12.74
N GLN A 82 3.98 -0.91 -13.74
CA GLN A 82 3.81 -1.29 -15.13
C GLN A 82 4.42 -2.67 -15.44
N TRP A 83 5.62 -2.93 -14.95
CA TRP A 83 6.28 -4.24 -15.10
C TRP A 83 5.46 -5.37 -14.45
N LEU A 84 4.87 -5.13 -13.29
CA LEU A 84 4.00 -6.09 -12.61
C LEU A 84 2.65 -6.27 -13.31
N ALA A 85 2.13 -5.21 -13.91
CA ALA A 85 0.82 -5.22 -14.56
C ALA A 85 0.85 -5.87 -15.95
N ARG A 86 1.89 -5.61 -16.76
CA ARG A 86 2.01 -6.09 -18.16
C ARG A 86 1.65 -7.57 -18.38
N PRO A 87 2.16 -8.53 -17.57
CA PRO A 87 1.84 -9.94 -17.77
C PRO A 87 0.50 -10.35 -17.13
N ARG A 88 -0.26 -9.42 -16.56
CA ARG A 88 -1.44 -9.73 -15.74
C ARG A 88 -2.66 -8.98 -16.21
N LYS A 89 -3.76 -9.73 -16.46
CA LYS A 89 -5.07 -9.12 -16.73
C LYS A 89 -5.70 -8.51 -15.47
N HIS A 90 -5.34 -9.03 -14.29
CA HIS A 90 -5.95 -8.63 -13.01
C HIS A 90 -4.88 -8.38 -11.94
N LEU A 91 -5.00 -7.28 -11.22
CA LEU A 91 -4.23 -6.98 -10.02
C LEU A 91 -5.15 -6.96 -8.81
N LEU A 92 -4.75 -7.68 -7.76
CA LEU A 92 -5.42 -7.65 -6.48
C LEU A 92 -4.59 -6.76 -5.55
N VAL A 93 -5.11 -5.59 -5.23
CA VAL A 93 -4.41 -4.53 -4.50
C VAL A 93 -5.11 -4.27 -3.18
N SER A 94 -4.39 -4.37 -2.09
CA SER A 94 -4.88 -3.98 -0.76
C SER A 94 -4.48 -2.55 -0.45
N ILE A 95 -5.39 -1.78 0.14
CA ILE A 95 -5.11 -0.47 0.74
C ILE A 95 -5.31 -0.56 2.24
N ASP A 96 -4.36 -0.04 3.01
CA ASP A 96 -4.49 -0.02 4.46
C ASP A 96 -3.58 1.03 5.10
N TRP A 97 -3.95 1.46 6.31
CA TRP A 97 -3.17 2.37 7.14
C TRP A 97 -2.33 1.59 8.13
N VAL A 98 -1.12 2.07 8.36
CA VAL A 98 -0.23 1.55 9.39
C VAL A 98 0.39 2.67 10.20
N ASP A 99 0.33 2.56 11.52
CA ASP A 99 0.97 3.51 12.42
C ASP A 99 2.42 3.09 12.66
N ILE A 100 3.33 4.05 12.47
CA ILE A 100 4.77 3.88 12.68
C ILE A 100 5.24 5.03 13.56
N ARG A 101 5.28 4.82 14.88
CA ARG A 101 5.62 5.84 15.89
C ARG A 101 4.73 7.08 15.77
N HIS A 102 5.30 8.23 15.39
CA HIS A 102 4.62 9.51 15.23
C HIS A 102 4.04 9.74 13.83
N PHE A 103 4.05 8.70 13.00
CA PHE A 103 3.59 8.79 11.63
C PHE A 103 2.49 7.79 11.36
N ARG A 104 1.60 8.16 10.45
CA ARG A 104 0.69 7.24 9.77
C ARG A 104 1.15 7.06 8.33
N CYS A 105 1.20 5.82 7.90
CA CYS A 105 1.55 5.47 6.53
C CYS A 105 0.36 4.80 5.86
N LEU A 106 -0.09 5.36 4.73
CA LEU A 106 -1.05 4.73 3.85
C LEU A 106 -0.30 3.92 2.81
N VAL A 107 -0.67 2.66 2.65
CA VAL A 107 0.04 1.74 1.74
C VAL A 107 -0.94 1.11 0.76
N LEU A 108 -0.57 1.12 -0.53
CA LEU A 108 -1.13 0.27 -1.57
C LEU A 108 -0.15 -0.89 -1.82
N ALA A 109 -0.62 -2.11 -1.67
CA ALA A 109 0.21 -3.30 -1.87
C ALA A 109 -0.47 -4.32 -2.77
N VAL A 110 0.29 -4.88 -3.73
CA VAL A 110 -0.18 -5.99 -4.57
C VAL A 110 0.13 -7.33 -3.91
N ARG A 111 -0.80 -8.27 -4.02
CA ARG A 111 -0.56 -9.63 -3.56
C ARG A 111 0.08 -10.48 -4.65
N LEU A 112 1.32 -10.90 -4.42
CA LEU A 112 2.06 -11.81 -5.30
C LEU A 112 2.55 -13.03 -4.53
N ARG A 113 2.26 -14.22 -5.06
CA ARG A 113 2.70 -15.52 -4.49
C ARG A 113 2.47 -15.65 -2.98
N GLY A 114 1.33 -15.11 -2.50
CA GLY A 114 0.97 -15.18 -1.08
C GLY A 114 1.48 -14.02 -0.21
N ARG A 115 2.38 -13.19 -0.69
CA ARG A 115 2.92 -12.03 0.03
C ARG A 115 2.36 -10.72 -0.51
N ALA A 116 2.26 -9.70 0.35
CA ALA A 116 2.00 -8.34 -0.09
C ALA A 116 3.31 -7.65 -0.42
N ILE A 117 3.33 -6.99 -1.58
CA ILE A 117 4.45 -6.19 -2.05
C ILE A 117 3.95 -4.75 -2.15
N PRO A 118 4.50 -3.79 -1.38
CA PRO A 118 4.09 -2.40 -1.46
C PRO A 118 4.38 -1.84 -2.84
N LEU A 119 3.42 -1.12 -3.40
CA LEU A 119 3.53 -0.44 -4.69
C LEU A 119 3.64 1.06 -4.52
N LEU A 120 2.81 1.62 -3.66
CA LEU A 120 2.79 3.03 -3.31
C LEU A 120 2.55 3.19 -1.82
N TRP A 121 3.08 4.24 -1.27
CA TRP A 121 2.84 4.63 0.10
C TRP A 121 2.94 6.15 0.25
N ALA A 122 2.25 6.66 1.25
CA ALA A 122 2.33 8.05 1.66
C ALA A 122 2.44 8.12 3.18
N VAL A 123 3.33 8.95 3.69
CA VAL A 123 3.63 9.08 5.12
C VAL A 123 3.24 10.45 5.59
N TYR A 124 2.49 10.49 6.69
CA TYR A 124 1.97 11.72 7.27
C TYR A 124 2.30 11.76 8.76
N ARG A 125 2.58 12.94 9.31
CA ARG A 125 2.63 13.13 10.75
C ARG A 125 1.22 13.07 11.32
N TYR A 126 1.05 12.64 12.57
CA TYR A 126 -0.25 12.71 13.23
C TYR A 126 -0.81 14.13 13.31
N GLU A 127 0.06 15.14 13.44
CA GLU A 127 -0.27 16.55 13.51
C GLU A 127 -0.92 17.07 12.21
N ASP A 128 -0.57 16.50 11.06
CA ASP A 128 -1.08 16.90 9.74
C ASP A 128 -2.43 16.23 9.41
N PHE A 129 -2.93 15.36 10.30
CA PHE A 129 -4.11 14.52 10.07
C PHE A 129 -5.47 15.19 10.28
N TYR A 130 -5.50 16.45 10.69
CA TYR A 130 -6.74 17.19 10.95
C TYR A 130 -7.52 17.55 9.68
N ARG A 131 -6.92 17.42 8.51
CA ARG A 131 -7.55 17.67 7.21
C ARG A 131 -7.79 16.36 6.46
N SER A 132 -9.01 15.80 6.62
CA SER A 132 -9.58 14.81 5.71
C SER A 132 -8.67 13.65 5.26
N GLN A 133 -8.52 12.64 6.11
CA GLN A 133 -7.94 11.33 5.77
C GLN A 133 -8.45 10.80 4.40
N ASN A 134 -9.71 11.06 4.07
CA ASN A 134 -10.33 10.61 2.83
C ASN A 134 -9.63 11.16 1.59
N ASN A 135 -9.24 12.45 1.59
CA ASN A 135 -8.58 13.07 0.44
C ASN A 135 -7.20 12.44 0.17
N LEU A 136 -6.50 12.02 1.24
CA LEU A 136 -5.21 11.33 1.12
C LEU A 136 -5.38 9.95 0.48
N GLU A 137 -6.43 9.23 0.88
CA GLU A 137 -6.77 7.93 0.32
C GLU A 137 -7.14 8.04 -1.17
N TYR A 138 -7.95 9.04 -1.53
CA TYR A 138 -8.32 9.29 -2.92
C TYR A 138 -7.13 9.72 -3.75
N GLY A 139 -6.29 10.63 -3.25
CA GLY A 139 -5.08 11.08 -3.93
C GLY A 139 -4.14 9.90 -4.28
N LEU A 140 -3.93 8.97 -3.33
CA LEU A 140 -3.10 7.80 -3.57
C LEU A 140 -3.71 6.84 -4.61
N LEU A 141 -5.04 6.66 -4.61
CA LEU A 141 -5.73 5.86 -5.63
C LEU A 141 -5.66 6.51 -7.01
N HIS A 142 -5.82 7.83 -7.11
CA HIS A 142 -5.67 8.58 -8.35
C HIS A 142 -4.25 8.46 -8.91
N LEU A 143 -3.23 8.66 -8.07
CA LEU A 143 -1.83 8.45 -8.47
C LEU A 143 -1.59 7.03 -8.97
N PHE A 144 -2.12 6.02 -8.26
CA PHE A 144 -2.01 4.63 -8.67
C PHE A 144 -2.67 4.38 -10.04
N ARG A 145 -3.83 4.99 -10.30
CA ARG A 145 -4.52 4.87 -11.61
C ARG A 145 -3.66 5.35 -12.77
N THR A 146 -2.87 6.43 -12.55
CA THR A 146 -1.95 6.95 -13.60
C THR A 146 -0.82 5.98 -13.94
N MET A 147 -0.51 5.06 -13.04
CA MET A 147 0.59 4.09 -13.21
C MET A 147 0.14 2.76 -13.82
N VAL A 148 -1.12 2.38 -13.60
CA VAL A 148 -1.65 1.10 -14.07
C VAL A 148 -2.11 1.20 -15.52
N PRO A 149 -1.71 0.27 -16.42
CA PRO A 149 -2.23 0.22 -17.77
C PRO A 149 -3.77 0.09 -17.79
N LYS A 150 -4.44 0.76 -18.71
CA LYS A 150 -5.91 0.69 -18.86
C LYS A 150 -6.43 -0.73 -19.13
N THR A 151 -5.60 -1.58 -19.71
CA THR A 151 -5.93 -2.99 -20.01
C THR A 151 -5.89 -3.91 -18.78
N THR A 152 -5.40 -3.41 -17.64
CA THR A 152 -5.29 -4.20 -16.40
C THR A 152 -6.47 -3.89 -15.47
N GLU A 153 -7.25 -4.90 -15.18
CA GLU A 153 -8.33 -4.81 -14.19
C GLU A 153 -7.74 -4.79 -12.76
N VAL A 154 -8.14 -3.81 -11.98
CA VAL A 154 -7.71 -3.68 -10.58
C VAL A 154 -8.89 -3.98 -9.65
N VAL A 155 -8.65 -4.80 -8.64
CA VAL A 155 -9.59 -5.04 -7.54
C VAL A 155 -9.00 -4.52 -6.25
N ILE A 156 -9.59 -3.46 -5.70
CA ILE A 156 -9.17 -2.86 -4.43
C ILE A 156 -9.77 -3.67 -3.26
N LEU A 157 -8.94 -4.07 -2.32
CA LEU A 157 -9.33 -4.70 -1.07
C LEU A 157 -9.07 -3.73 0.08
N ALA A 158 -10.09 -3.43 0.86
CA ALA A 158 -9.96 -2.51 1.97
C ALA A 158 -10.76 -2.94 3.19
N ASP A 159 -10.32 -2.54 4.38
CA ASP A 159 -11.01 -2.83 5.62
C ASP A 159 -12.18 -1.85 5.88
N ARG A 160 -12.83 -2.07 6.99
CA ARG A 160 -14.00 -1.37 7.50
C ARG A 160 -13.83 0.15 7.55
N GLY A 161 -12.62 0.63 7.89
CA GLY A 161 -12.28 2.05 7.87
C GLY A 161 -12.47 2.75 6.51
N PHE A 162 -12.42 1.99 5.41
CA PHE A 162 -12.65 2.48 4.04
C PHE A 162 -14.11 2.29 3.59
N GLY A 163 -14.99 1.76 4.44
CA GLY A 163 -16.37 1.41 4.12
C GLY A 163 -17.32 2.59 3.95
N ARG A 164 -16.99 3.53 3.06
CA ARG A 164 -17.73 4.76 2.78
C ARG A 164 -18.30 4.76 1.35
N ALA A 165 -19.46 5.41 1.16
CA ALA A 165 -20.04 5.58 -0.17
C ALA A 165 -19.14 6.40 -1.11
N GLU A 166 -18.43 7.37 -0.54
CA GLU A 166 -17.45 8.19 -1.25
C GLU A 166 -16.31 7.36 -1.81
N MET A 167 -15.74 6.43 -1.01
CA MET A 167 -14.68 5.52 -1.46
C MET A 167 -15.16 4.62 -2.61
N ALA A 168 -16.39 4.11 -2.52
CA ALA A 168 -16.98 3.31 -3.58
C ALA A 168 -17.11 4.12 -4.88
N ARG A 169 -17.58 5.39 -4.79
CA ARG A 169 -17.67 6.28 -5.95
C ARG A 169 -16.31 6.62 -6.55
N GLU A 170 -15.30 6.88 -5.71
CA GLU A 170 -13.94 7.14 -6.21
C GLU A 170 -13.36 5.92 -6.93
N CYS A 171 -13.52 4.71 -6.38
CA CYS A 171 -13.13 3.49 -7.09
C CYS A 171 -13.85 3.35 -8.43
N GLN A 172 -15.16 3.63 -8.50
CA GLN A 172 -15.94 3.56 -9.75
C GLN A 172 -15.45 4.59 -10.77
N LYS A 173 -15.19 5.83 -10.37
CA LYS A 173 -14.62 6.87 -11.26
C LYS A 173 -13.27 6.47 -11.85
N LEU A 174 -12.45 5.76 -11.06
CA LEU A 174 -11.14 5.26 -11.46
C LEU A 174 -11.20 3.93 -12.22
N GLU A 175 -12.41 3.43 -12.51
CA GLU A 175 -12.62 2.11 -13.15
C GLU A 175 -11.99 0.96 -12.35
N PHE A 176 -11.94 1.08 -11.03
CA PHE A 176 -11.51 0.01 -10.14
C PHE A 176 -12.71 -0.80 -9.65
N SER A 177 -12.56 -2.12 -9.70
CA SER A 177 -13.40 -2.99 -8.89
C SER A 177 -12.95 -2.96 -7.43
N TYR A 178 -13.86 -3.27 -6.52
CA TYR A 178 -13.52 -3.28 -5.09
C TYR A 178 -14.26 -4.36 -4.33
N ILE A 179 -13.66 -4.78 -3.21
CA ILE A 179 -14.29 -5.57 -2.15
C ILE A 179 -13.87 -4.92 -0.84
N ILE A 180 -14.78 -4.21 -0.20
CA ILE A 180 -14.52 -3.43 1.01
C ILE A 180 -15.39 -3.95 2.14
N ARG A 181 -14.82 -4.20 3.32
CA ARG A 181 -15.59 -4.52 4.50
C ARG A 181 -16.34 -3.29 4.97
N ILE A 182 -17.57 -3.47 5.44
CA ILE A 182 -18.42 -2.38 5.90
C ILE A 182 -18.96 -2.63 7.30
N GLU A 183 -19.38 -1.55 7.96
CA GLU A 183 -19.93 -1.58 9.31
C GLU A 183 -21.31 -2.25 9.35
N PRO A 184 -21.62 -3.03 10.42
CA PRO A 184 -22.92 -3.67 10.59
C PRO A 184 -24.08 -2.68 10.73
N ARG A 185 -23.81 -1.48 11.27
CA ARG A 185 -24.82 -0.44 11.54
C ARG A 185 -25.20 0.40 10.33
N VAL A 186 -24.67 0.06 9.15
CA VAL A 186 -24.97 0.82 7.92
C VAL A 186 -26.37 0.47 7.43
N TYR A 187 -27.18 1.51 7.15
CA TYR A 187 -28.47 1.36 6.52
C TYR A 187 -28.33 1.04 5.03
N ILE A 188 -29.09 0.03 4.60
CA ILE A 188 -29.18 -0.35 3.20
C ILE A 188 -30.63 -0.51 2.77
N LYS A 189 -30.87 -0.37 1.46
CA LYS A 189 -32.16 -0.69 0.83
C LYS A 189 -31.90 -1.55 -0.40
N SER A 190 -32.49 -2.70 -0.45
CA SER A 190 -32.50 -3.63 -1.59
C SER A 190 -33.92 -4.14 -1.82
N ARG A 191 -34.11 -4.98 -2.85
CA ARG A 191 -35.39 -5.64 -3.10
C ARG A 191 -35.82 -6.51 -1.91
N ASP A 192 -34.86 -7.22 -1.31
CA ASP A 192 -35.15 -8.27 -0.33
C ASP A 192 -34.95 -7.82 1.13
N PHE A 193 -34.42 -6.62 1.36
CA PHE A 193 -34.16 -6.11 2.70
C PHE A 193 -34.00 -4.60 2.73
N THR A 194 -34.58 -3.99 3.76
CA THR A 194 -34.44 -2.55 4.07
C THR A 194 -34.22 -2.39 5.56
N GLY A 195 -33.12 -1.76 5.97
CA GLY A 195 -32.74 -1.58 7.37
C GLY A 195 -31.23 -1.52 7.57
N ASN A 196 -30.80 -1.61 8.82
CA ASN A 196 -29.37 -1.74 9.12
C ASN A 196 -28.90 -3.17 8.82
N LEU A 197 -27.68 -3.32 8.32
CA LEU A 197 -27.14 -4.65 7.98
C LEU A 197 -27.13 -5.62 9.17
N MET A 198 -26.97 -5.11 10.40
CA MET A 198 -27.00 -5.95 11.62
C MET A 198 -28.38 -6.59 11.87
N ASP A 199 -29.45 -5.98 11.38
CA ASP A 199 -30.82 -6.48 11.53
C ASP A 199 -31.15 -7.59 10.51
N LEU A 200 -30.25 -7.82 9.54
CA LEU A 200 -30.43 -8.87 8.54
C LEU A 200 -30.24 -10.25 9.17
N THR A 201 -31.29 -11.03 9.20
CA THR A 201 -31.24 -12.40 9.71
C THR A 201 -30.38 -13.30 8.83
N ILE A 202 -29.30 -13.79 9.36
CA ILE A 202 -28.41 -14.80 8.74
C ILE A 202 -27.93 -15.79 9.79
N LYS A 203 -27.85 -17.06 9.45
CA LYS A 203 -27.35 -18.12 10.36
C LYS A 203 -25.87 -18.38 10.10
N THR A 204 -25.17 -18.88 11.12
CA THR A 204 -23.79 -19.37 10.99
C THR A 204 -23.69 -20.40 9.87
N GLY A 205 -22.66 -20.25 9.03
CA GLY A 205 -22.45 -21.09 7.85
C GLY A 205 -23.16 -20.57 6.58
N GLN A 206 -24.11 -19.66 6.72
CA GLN A 206 -24.84 -19.09 5.56
C GLN A 206 -24.11 -17.95 4.90
N GLN A 207 -24.49 -17.72 3.64
CA GLN A 207 -24.03 -16.59 2.85
C GLN A 207 -25.18 -16.07 1.97
N ARG A 208 -25.26 -14.76 1.80
CA ARG A 208 -26.23 -14.09 0.93
C ARG A 208 -25.51 -13.03 0.08
N LEU A 209 -25.97 -12.83 -1.13
CA LEU A 209 -25.53 -11.74 -2.00
C LEU A 209 -26.77 -10.86 -2.29
N LEU A 210 -26.82 -9.69 -1.69
CA LEU A 210 -27.81 -8.68 -1.99
C LEU A 210 -27.32 -7.88 -3.20
N ARG A 211 -28.15 -7.78 -4.23
CA ARG A 211 -27.82 -7.08 -5.47
C ARG A 211 -28.52 -5.73 -5.54
N ASN A 212 -27.94 -4.80 -6.28
CA ASN A 212 -28.48 -3.47 -6.51
C ASN A 212 -28.92 -2.80 -5.20
N VAL A 213 -28.04 -2.87 -4.21
CA VAL A 213 -28.25 -2.32 -2.88
C VAL A 213 -27.97 -0.84 -2.90
N LEU A 214 -28.93 -0.03 -2.50
CA LEU A 214 -28.71 1.38 -2.16
C LEU A 214 -28.02 1.44 -0.81
N TYR A 215 -26.76 1.83 -0.80
CA TYR A 215 -25.90 1.90 0.36
C TYR A 215 -25.93 3.29 0.97
N ARG A 216 -26.33 3.41 2.23
CA ARG A 216 -26.66 4.61 2.99
C ARG A 216 -27.92 5.35 2.52
N LYS A 217 -28.53 6.14 3.39
CA LYS A 217 -29.70 6.98 3.08
C LYS A 217 -29.29 8.21 2.28
N GLU A 218 -28.29 8.92 2.78
CA GLU A 218 -27.75 10.13 2.15
C GLU A 218 -26.49 9.81 1.35
N LYS A 219 -26.25 10.59 0.28
CA LYS A 219 -25.12 10.40 -0.62
C LYS A 219 -24.92 8.92 -1.03
N SER A 220 -26.04 8.27 -1.33
CA SER A 220 -26.09 6.84 -1.61
C SER A 220 -25.30 6.43 -2.85
N VAL A 221 -24.89 5.17 -2.89
CA VAL A 221 -24.28 4.53 -4.05
C VAL A 221 -24.90 3.14 -4.23
N THR A 222 -25.22 2.80 -5.48
CA THR A 222 -25.75 1.47 -5.80
C THR A 222 -24.61 0.48 -6.00
N GLN A 223 -24.69 -0.64 -5.29
CA GLN A 223 -23.64 -1.69 -5.30
C GLN A 223 -24.21 -3.03 -4.82
N ASN A 224 -23.39 -4.06 -4.80
CA ASN A 224 -23.74 -5.34 -4.21
C ASN A 224 -23.18 -5.45 -2.79
N VAL A 225 -23.89 -6.18 -1.93
CA VAL A 225 -23.42 -6.48 -0.56
C VAL A 225 -23.46 -7.99 -0.35
N ALA A 226 -22.29 -8.58 -0.11
CA ALA A 226 -22.17 -9.97 0.30
C ALA A 226 -22.17 -10.03 1.83
N VAL A 227 -23.05 -10.88 2.37
CA VAL A 227 -23.15 -11.17 3.80
C VAL A 227 -22.76 -12.61 4.02
N ILE A 228 -21.77 -12.85 4.87
CA ILE A 228 -21.21 -14.19 5.09
C ILE A 228 -20.92 -14.39 6.57
N TRP A 229 -21.53 -15.43 7.17
CA TRP A 229 -21.21 -15.82 8.53
C TRP A 229 -20.46 -17.15 8.54
N LYS A 230 -19.17 -17.11 8.76
CA LYS A 230 -18.35 -18.31 8.87
C LYS A 230 -18.55 -19.01 10.23
N PRO A 231 -18.54 -20.36 10.30
CA PRO A 231 -18.79 -21.10 11.54
C PRO A 231 -17.93 -20.67 12.73
N ASN A 232 -16.67 -20.32 12.51
CA ASN A 232 -15.70 -19.98 13.55
C ASN A 232 -15.52 -18.47 13.76
N LYS A 233 -16.53 -17.66 13.40
CA LYS A 233 -16.51 -16.21 13.59
C LYS A 233 -17.66 -15.77 14.46
N ALA A 234 -17.37 -14.82 15.39
CA ALA A 234 -18.36 -14.28 16.31
C ALA A 234 -19.43 -13.43 15.60
N GLU A 235 -19.09 -12.84 14.47
CA GLU A 235 -19.97 -11.95 13.70
C GLU A 235 -19.89 -12.23 12.19
N PRO A 236 -20.97 -11.94 11.42
CA PRO A 236 -20.93 -12.01 9.98
C PRO A 236 -20.02 -10.95 9.38
N TRP A 237 -19.49 -11.23 8.20
CA TRP A 237 -18.80 -10.25 7.37
C TRP A 237 -19.77 -9.62 6.40
N PHE A 238 -19.72 -8.30 6.30
CA PHE A 238 -20.43 -7.51 5.33
C PHE A 238 -19.43 -6.90 4.37
N LEU A 239 -19.54 -7.26 3.10
CA LEU A 239 -18.60 -6.85 2.05
C LEU A 239 -19.34 -6.13 0.95
N MET A 240 -19.06 -4.84 0.74
CA MET A 240 -19.57 -4.11 -0.41
C MET A 240 -18.67 -4.31 -1.63
N THR A 241 -19.27 -4.33 -2.82
CA THR A 241 -18.57 -4.56 -4.08
C THR A 241 -19.38 -4.09 -5.29
N ASN A 242 -18.69 -3.65 -6.35
CA ASN A 242 -19.27 -3.40 -7.67
C ASN A 242 -19.16 -4.62 -8.61
N LEU A 243 -18.59 -5.73 -8.17
CA LEU A 243 -18.51 -6.96 -8.95
C LEU A 243 -19.88 -7.64 -9.06
N GLU A 244 -20.44 -7.72 -10.25
CA GLU A 244 -21.81 -8.21 -10.46
C GLU A 244 -21.94 -9.74 -10.49
N LYS A 245 -21.01 -10.40 -11.17
CA LYS A 245 -21.11 -11.84 -11.49
C LYS A 245 -20.31 -12.76 -10.53
N VAL A 246 -19.92 -12.23 -9.36
CA VAL A 246 -19.07 -12.97 -8.43
C VAL A 246 -19.90 -13.46 -7.23
N PRO A 247 -19.97 -14.78 -6.97
CA PRO A 247 -20.72 -15.31 -5.83
C PRO A 247 -20.10 -14.92 -4.49
N ALA A 248 -20.90 -14.82 -3.44
CA ALA A 248 -20.47 -14.39 -2.10
C ALA A 248 -19.29 -15.20 -1.57
N LYS A 249 -19.26 -16.52 -1.79
CA LYS A 249 -18.15 -17.41 -1.39
C LYS A 249 -16.83 -17.01 -2.02
N LYS A 250 -16.84 -16.63 -3.32
CA LYS A 250 -15.64 -16.19 -4.04
C LYS A 250 -15.19 -14.81 -3.56
N LEU A 251 -16.13 -13.88 -3.33
CA LEU A 251 -15.84 -12.55 -2.74
C LEU A 251 -15.13 -12.69 -1.40
N THR A 252 -15.63 -13.55 -0.51
CA THR A 252 -15.00 -13.81 0.80
C THR A 252 -13.60 -14.39 0.67
N LYS A 253 -13.40 -15.35 -0.24
CA LYS A 253 -12.08 -15.94 -0.50
C LYS A 253 -11.09 -14.90 -1.01
N VAL A 254 -11.55 -14.01 -1.91
CA VAL A 254 -10.72 -12.92 -2.44
C VAL A 254 -10.43 -11.89 -1.36
N PHE A 255 -11.44 -11.46 -0.59
CA PHE A 255 -11.25 -10.52 0.52
C PHE A 255 -10.28 -11.03 1.57
N GLY A 256 -10.32 -12.32 1.90
CA GLY A 256 -9.39 -12.94 2.85
C GLY A 256 -7.91 -12.81 2.44
N LYS A 257 -7.63 -12.56 1.17
CA LYS A 257 -6.26 -12.30 0.69
C LYS A 257 -5.72 -10.95 1.13
N ARG A 258 -6.58 -10.02 1.60
CA ARG A 258 -6.18 -8.74 2.20
C ARG A 258 -5.24 -8.93 3.39
N MET A 259 -5.43 -10.00 4.16
CA MET A 259 -4.58 -10.29 5.34
C MET A 259 -3.08 -10.28 5.04
N SER A 260 -2.68 -10.48 3.79
CA SER A 260 -1.26 -10.41 3.42
C SER A 260 -0.62 -9.03 3.65
N ILE A 261 -1.40 -7.93 3.64
CA ILE A 261 -0.86 -6.59 3.95
C ILE A 261 -0.59 -6.44 5.46
N GLU A 262 -1.42 -7.05 6.31
CA GLU A 262 -1.20 -7.06 7.76
C GLU A 262 0.03 -7.89 8.12
N GLU A 263 0.24 -9.03 7.42
CA GLU A 263 1.47 -9.83 7.55
C GLU A 263 2.69 -9.01 7.13
N TYR A 264 2.60 -8.26 6.03
CA TYR A 264 3.67 -7.35 5.60
C TYR A 264 3.96 -6.29 6.67
N PHE A 265 2.94 -5.66 7.26
CA PHE A 265 3.14 -4.65 8.31
C PHE A 265 3.79 -5.25 9.56
N ARG A 266 3.40 -6.46 9.95
CA ARG A 266 4.03 -7.17 11.06
C ARG A 266 5.50 -7.47 10.78
N ASP A 267 5.81 -7.94 9.57
CA ASP A 267 7.19 -8.22 9.15
C ASP A 267 8.00 -6.92 9.11
N ALA A 268 7.46 -5.84 8.54
CA ALA A 268 8.10 -4.53 8.44
C ALA A 268 8.39 -3.89 9.81
N LYS A 269 7.53 -4.12 10.82
CA LYS A 269 7.72 -3.63 12.21
C LYS A 269 8.62 -4.56 13.04
N SER A 270 8.89 -5.77 12.59
CA SER A 270 9.61 -6.77 13.35
C SER A 270 11.11 -6.47 13.41
N LYS A 271 11.68 -6.44 14.61
CA LYS A 271 13.14 -6.38 14.80
C LYS A 271 13.85 -7.64 14.25
N ARG A 272 13.16 -8.78 14.24
CA ARG A 272 13.73 -10.08 13.83
C ARG A 272 13.88 -10.20 12.31
N ASN A 273 12.96 -9.63 11.55
CA ASN A 273 12.97 -9.65 10.08
C ASN A 273 13.67 -8.44 9.46
N GLY A 274 14.28 -7.60 10.28
CA GLY A 274 15.26 -6.61 9.88
C GLY A 274 14.76 -5.31 9.29
N SER A 275 13.44 -5.14 9.17
CA SER A 275 12.86 -3.87 8.69
C SER A 275 12.12 -3.17 9.81
N ALA A 276 12.69 -3.09 11.02
CA ALA A 276 12.12 -2.20 12.02
C ALA A 276 12.09 -0.79 11.41
N LEU A 277 10.97 -0.47 10.75
CA LEU A 277 10.74 0.82 10.11
C LEU A 277 10.82 1.90 11.19
N ARG A 278 11.93 2.61 11.21
CA ARG A 278 12.14 3.76 12.07
C ARG A 278 12.17 4.98 11.17
N LEU A 279 11.11 5.75 11.21
CA LEU A 279 11.02 7.01 10.51
C LEU A 279 11.61 8.09 11.39
N THR A 280 12.59 8.82 10.89
CA THR A 280 13.13 10.02 11.52
C THR A 280 12.82 11.22 10.64
N LEU A 281 12.41 12.31 11.24
CA LEU A 281 12.20 13.57 10.55
C LEU A 281 13.54 14.13 10.08
N ILE A 282 13.61 14.55 8.83
CA ILE A 282 14.58 15.55 8.40
C ILE A 282 14.10 16.88 9.00
N LYS A 283 14.98 17.63 9.67
CA LYS A 283 14.65 18.95 10.20
C LYS A 283 14.17 19.83 9.06
N ASP A 284 13.08 20.57 9.27
CA ASP A 284 12.42 21.42 8.27
C ASP A 284 13.31 22.56 7.72
N SER A 285 14.49 22.82 8.34
CA SER A 285 15.42 23.87 7.90
C SER A 285 16.02 23.64 6.50
N ASP A 286 15.96 22.43 5.97
CA ASP A 286 16.61 22.05 4.71
C ASP A 286 15.63 21.76 3.56
N ARG A 287 14.34 22.05 3.75
CA ARG A 287 13.32 21.90 2.70
C ARG A 287 12.90 23.24 2.13
N PRO A 288 12.85 23.38 0.79
CA PRO A 288 12.05 24.43 0.17
C PRO A 288 10.57 24.22 0.54
N GLU A 289 9.81 25.31 0.61
CA GLU A 289 8.39 25.48 0.94
C GLU A 289 7.51 24.23 0.71
N PRO A 290 6.48 23.99 1.56
CA PRO A 290 5.64 22.81 1.45
C PRO A 290 5.01 22.73 0.08
N ILE A 291 5.47 21.75 -0.69
CA ILE A 291 4.86 21.36 -1.95
C ILE A 291 3.42 20.95 -1.63
N SER A 292 2.48 21.45 -2.45
CA SER A 292 1.05 21.23 -2.39
C SER A 292 0.67 19.76 -2.06
N ALA A 293 -0.57 19.51 -1.63
CA ALA A 293 -1.14 18.23 -1.18
C ALA A 293 -0.90 17.03 -2.13
N ASP A 294 -0.23 17.23 -3.25
CA ASP A 294 0.07 16.25 -4.29
C ASP A 294 1.44 15.55 -4.14
N SER A 295 2.25 15.91 -3.13
CA SER A 295 3.59 15.32 -2.98
C SER A 295 3.61 14.17 -1.98
N CYS A 296 3.82 12.96 -2.49
CA CYS A 296 4.19 11.79 -1.69
C CYS A 296 5.50 12.05 -0.95
N VAL A 297 5.49 11.90 0.37
CA VAL A 297 6.70 11.98 1.20
C VAL A 297 7.46 10.66 1.09
N SER A 298 8.73 10.72 0.73
CA SER A 298 9.61 9.55 0.62
C SER A 298 9.89 8.93 1.98
N LEU A 299 9.83 7.59 2.07
CA LEU A 299 10.19 6.82 3.25
C LEU A 299 11.72 6.68 3.35
N TYR A 300 12.31 7.13 4.45
CA TYR A 300 13.71 6.91 4.77
C TYR A 300 13.85 5.91 5.92
N PHE A 301 14.80 4.97 5.78
CA PHE A 301 15.17 4.02 6.82
C PHE A 301 16.36 4.56 7.59
N ILE A 302 16.24 4.78 8.89
CA ILE A 302 17.34 5.19 9.76
C ILE A 302 17.44 4.24 10.95
N ASP A 303 18.67 3.83 11.26
CA ASP A 303 19.02 2.94 12.36
C ASP A 303 19.09 3.70 13.69
N ASP A 304 18.62 3.09 14.79
CA ASP A 304 18.45 3.74 16.11
C ASP A 304 19.74 3.84 16.93
N ASP A 305 20.85 3.30 16.44
CA ASP A 305 22.10 3.30 17.19
C ASP A 305 22.87 4.63 17.12
N ARG A 306 22.31 5.63 16.45
CA ARG A 306 22.82 7.00 16.50
C ARG A 306 21.68 7.96 16.80
N ALA A 307 21.38 8.07 18.09
CA ALA A 307 20.83 9.29 18.62
C ALA A 307 21.77 10.44 18.23
N VAL A 308 21.19 11.47 17.63
CA VAL A 308 21.66 12.85 17.69
C VAL A 308 22.97 13.14 16.98
N TYR A 309 22.91 13.93 15.95
CA TYR A 309 23.65 15.18 16.04
C TYR A 309 22.70 16.35 15.76
N ALA A 310 22.60 17.19 16.79
CA ALA A 310 21.99 18.50 16.81
C ALA A 310 22.61 19.41 15.75
#